data_932345dbd2f0a71417eb8eba08e779a5
#
_entry.id   932345dbd2f0a71417eb8eba08e779a5
#
_cell.length_a   1.000
_cell.length_b   1.000
_cell.length_c   1.000
_cell.angle_alpha   90.00
_cell.angle_beta   90.00
_cell.angle_gamma   90.00
#
_symmetry.space_group_name_H-M   'P 1'
#
loop_
_entity.id
_entity.type
_entity.pdbx_description
1 polymer ?
#
loop_
_entity_poly.entity_id
_entity_poly.type
_entity_poly.pdbx_seq_one_letter_code
_entity_poly.pdbx_strand_id
1 'polypeptide(L)'
;MKILVADDSRAMRMIVIRTLRQADLAGHEVVEAEDGKQALDLVLAGGADLILSDWNMPEMTGIDFLRALRANGVATPFCFVTSEGSDEMREQATAAGAIGLISKPFTAEAFATALSSVVTA
;
A
#
# COMPACT_ATOMS: atom_id res chain seq x y z
N MET A 1 13.99 2.77 5.20
CA MET A 1 12.91 1.91 4.69
C MET A 1 12.37 2.50 3.40
N LYS A 2 12.14 1.69 2.41
CA LYS A 2 11.59 2.11 1.11
C LYS A 2 10.11 1.79 1.07
N ILE A 3 9.28 2.82 0.89
CA ILE A 3 7.82 2.69 0.88
C ILE A 3 7.31 2.95 -0.54
N LEU A 4 6.56 2.00 -1.09
CA LEU A 4 5.90 2.16 -2.38
C LEU A 4 4.45 2.59 -2.16
N VAL A 5 4.04 3.67 -2.82
CA VAL A 5 2.65 4.17 -2.80
C VAL A 5 2.09 4.02 -4.20
N ALA A 6 1.08 3.15 -4.36
CA ALA A 6 0.44 2.87 -5.63
C ALA A 6 -1.01 3.38 -5.61
N ASP A 7 -1.32 4.30 -6.51
CA ASP A 7 -2.66 4.88 -6.68
C ASP A 7 -2.67 5.59 -8.03
N ASP A 8 -3.73 5.45 -8.80
CA ASP A 8 -3.84 6.10 -10.11
C ASP A 8 -4.06 7.61 -10.01
N SER A 9 -4.43 8.12 -8.86
CA SER A 9 -4.62 9.54 -8.60
C SER A 9 -3.36 10.15 -8.00
N ARG A 10 -2.73 11.05 -8.74
CA ARG A 10 -1.57 11.80 -8.23
C ARG A 10 -1.90 12.58 -6.96
N ALA A 11 -3.10 13.18 -6.92
CA ALA A 11 -3.55 13.92 -5.74
C ALA A 11 -3.64 13.03 -4.52
N MET A 12 -4.14 11.81 -4.69
CA MET A 12 -4.22 10.84 -3.59
C MET A 12 -2.85 10.38 -3.13
N ARG A 13 -1.91 10.13 -4.08
CA ARG A 13 -0.54 9.79 -3.69
C ARG A 13 0.08 10.88 -2.83
N MET A 14 -0.14 12.15 -3.18
CA MET A 14 0.37 13.27 -2.40
C MET A 14 -0.25 13.32 -1.00
N ILE A 15 -1.55 13.03 -0.89
CA ILE A 15 -2.24 13.00 0.41
C ILE A 15 -1.68 11.86 1.27
N VAL A 16 -1.49 10.68 0.69
CA VAL A 16 -0.92 9.52 1.40
C VAL A 16 0.49 9.86 1.90
N ILE A 17 1.33 10.43 1.04
CA ILE A 17 2.70 10.79 1.41
C ILE A 17 2.71 11.83 2.54
N ARG A 18 1.82 12.84 2.45
CA ARG A 18 1.68 13.83 3.52
C ARG A 18 1.27 13.19 4.84
N THR A 19 0.32 12.25 4.78
CA THR A 19 -0.15 11.54 5.95
C THR A 19 0.95 10.68 6.58
N LEU A 20 1.78 10.05 5.76
CA LEU A 20 2.95 9.32 6.24
C LEU A 20 3.90 10.24 7.02
N ARG A 21 4.12 11.46 6.53
CA ARG A 21 4.95 12.45 7.23
C ARG A 21 4.34 12.86 8.56
N GLN A 22 3.03 13.06 8.59
CA GLN A 22 2.30 13.41 9.82
C GLN A 22 2.35 12.28 10.84
N ALA A 23 2.42 11.03 10.37
CA ALA A 23 2.54 9.86 11.23
C ALA A 23 3.99 9.58 11.65
N ASP A 24 4.90 10.52 11.39
CA ASP A 24 6.33 10.42 11.72
C ASP A 24 7.05 9.31 10.96
N LEU A 25 6.62 9.09 9.71
CA LEU A 25 7.26 8.14 8.81
C LEU A 25 8.06 8.86 7.71
N ALA A 26 8.41 10.13 7.95
CA ALA A 26 9.03 11.01 6.96
C ALA A 26 10.49 10.67 6.63
N GLY A 27 11.15 9.90 7.47
CA GLY A 27 12.56 9.54 7.27
C GLY A 27 12.77 8.42 6.23
N HIS A 28 11.73 8.04 5.50
CA HIS A 28 11.77 6.92 4.58
C HIS A 28 11.74 7.38 3.12
N GLU A 29 12.35 6.58 2.24
CA GLU A 29 12.27 6.82 0.81
C GLU A 29 10.89 6.41 0.32
N VAL A 30 10.20 7.28 -0.43
CA VAL A 30 8.87 7.00 -0.98
C VAL A 30 8.98 6.92 -2.50
N VAL A 31 8.47 5.83 -3.07
CA VAL A 31 8.39 5.61 -4.50
C VAL A 31 6.92 5.54 -4.89
N GLU A 32 6.56 6.16 -6.01
CA GLU A 32 5.18 6.23 -6.48
C GLU A 32 4.95 5.35 -7.71
N ALA A 33 3.76 4.77 -7.79
CA ALA A 33 3.29 4.03 -8.97
C ALA A 33 1.87 4.46 -9.31
N GLU A 34 1.55 4.52 -10.61
CA GLU A 34 0.25 4.97 -11.10
C GLU A 34 -0.75 3.83 -11.32
N ASP A 35 -0.27 2.62 -11.40
CA ASP A 35 -1.11 1.44 -11.61
C ASP A 35 -0.44 0.20 -11.01
N GLY A 36 -1.19 -0.90 -10.97
CA GLY A 36 -0.71 -2.13 -10.36
C GLY A 36 0.44 -2.78 -11.13
N LYS A 37 0.46 -2.64 -12.46
CA LYS A 37 1.53 -3.22 -13.26
C LYS A 37 2.85 -2.48 -13.06
N GLN A 38 2.80 -1.16 -13.06
CA GLN A 38 3.98 -0.35 -12.76
C GLN A 38 4.51 -0.65 -11.36
N ALA A 39 3.59 -0.76 -10.39
CA ALA A 39 3.96 -1.09 -9.02
C ALA A 39 4.64 -2.45 -8.93
N LEU A 40 4.10 -3.46 -9.59
CA LEU A 40 4.69 -4.80 -9.62
C LEU A 40 6.10 -4.77 -10.21
N ASP A 41 6.26 -4.11 -11.35
CA ASP A 41 7.56 -4.00 -12.01
C ASP A 41 8.60 -3.32 -11.10
N LEU A 42 8.20 -2.26 -10.40
CA LEU A 42 9.08 -1.55 -9.48
C LEU A 42 9.53 -2.43 -8.31
N VAL A 43 8.61 -3.19 -7.73
CA VAL A 43 8.94 -4.08 -6.62
C VAL A 43 9.85 -5.21 -7.07
N LEU A 44 9.56 -5.82 -8.22
CA LEU A 44 10.37 -6.92 -8.75
C LEU A 44 11.78 -6.46 -9.15
N ALA A 45 11.92 -5.20 -9.58
CA ALA A 45 13.21 -4.65 -10.01
C ALA A 45 14.07 -4.15 -8.86
N GLY A 46 13.48 -3.51 -7.86
CA GLY A 46 14.23 -2.84 -6.80
C GLY A 46 13.80 -3.17 -5.39
N GLY A 47 12.70 -3.87 -5.22
CA GLY A 47 12.14 -4.19 -3.93
C GLY A 47 11.45 -3.01 -3.26
N ALA A 48 10.77 -3.29 -2.16
CA ALA A 48 10.19 -2.31 -1.26
C ALA A 48 10.08 -2.95 0.12
N ASP A 49 10.10 -2.14 1.15
CA ASP A 49 9.99 -2.63 2.53
C ASP A 49 8.56 -2.55 3.05
N LEU A 50 7.74 -1.72 2.42
CA LEU A 50 6.33 -1.56 2.73
C LEU A 50 5.61 -1.08 1.49
N ILE A 51 4.42 -1.61 1.24
CA ILE A 51 3.59 -1.22 0.10
C ILE A 51 2.24 -0.70 0.61
N LEU A 52 1.87 0.49 0.15
CA LEU A 52 0.55 1.09 0.36
C LEU A 52 -0.09 1.19 -1.02
N SER A 53 -1.23 0.53 -1.23
CA SER A 53 -1.85 0.45 -2.55
C SER A 53 -3.35 0.68 -2.50
N ASP A 54 -3.86 1.46 -3.46
CA ASP A 54 -5.29 1.51 -3.70
C ASP A 54 -5.75 0.15 -4.27
N TRP A 55 -7.02 -0.11 -4.18
CA TRP A 55 -7.63 -1.33 -4.72
C TRP A 55 -7.94 -1.16 -6.20
N ASN A 56 -8.62 -0.07 -6.56
CA ASN A 56 -9.05 0.18 -7.93
C ASN A 56 -8.01 0.98 -8.70
N MET A 57 -7.28 0.31 -9.58
CA MET A 57 -6.25 0.92 -10.42
C MET A 57 -6.36 0.35 -11.82
N PRO A 58 -5.98 1.12 -12.87
CA PRO A 58 -5.95 0.60 -14.22
C PRO A 58 -4.82 -0.42 -14.41
N GLU A 59 -4.85 -1.17 -15.46
CA GLU A 59 -3.90 -2.20 -15.87
C GLU A 59 -3.89 -3.42 -14.95
N MET A 60 -3.84 -3.22 -13.64
CA MET A 60 -3.85 -4.29 -12.64
C MET A 60 -4.41 -3.71 -11.34
N THR A 61 -5.42 -4.35 -10.78
CA THR A 61 -6.01 -3.91 -9.51
C THR A 61 -5.05 -4.16 -8.34
N GLY A 62 -5.29 -3.50 -7.21
CA GLY A 62 -4.45 -3.69 -6.03
C GLY A 62 -4.44 -5.11 -5.51
N ILE A 63 -5.59 -5.80 -5.56
CA ILE A 63 -5.63 -7.21 -5.11
C ILE A 63 -4.87 -8.13 -6.06
N ASP A 64 -4.95 -7.89 -7.36
CA ASP A 64 -4.18 -8.67 -8.34
C ASP A 64 -2.68 -8.40 -8.22
N PHE A 65 -2.31 -7.16 -7.93
CA PHE A 65 -0.93 -6.78 -7.66
C PHE A 65 -0.40 -7.55 -6.44
N LEU A 66 -1.15 -7.58 -5.35
CA LEU A 66 -0.76 -8.33 -4.16
C LEU A 66 -0.60 -9.82 -4.45
N ARG A 67 -1.57 -10.41 -5.15
CA ARG A 67 -1.51 -11.83 -5.52
C ARG A 67 -0.30 -12.14 -6.40
N ALA A 68 0.02 -11.25 -7.34
CA ALA A 68 1.18 -11.41 -8.19
C ALA A 68 2.49 -11.35 -7.40
N LEU A 69 2.59 -10.47 -6.41
CA LEU A 69 3.76 -10.40 -5.53
C LEU A 69 3.95 -11.72 -4.77
N ARG A 70 2.89 -12.23 -4.17
CA ARG A 70 2.96 -13.48 -3.41
C ARG A 70 3.31 -14.66 -4.32
N ALA A 71 2.78 -14.67 -5.54
CA ALA A 71 3.12 -15.72 -6.54
C ALA A 71 4.58 -15.67 -6.95
N ASN A 72 5.23 -14.51 -6.86
CA ASN A 72 6.66 -14.34 -7.15
C ASN A 72 7.55 -14.49 -5.91
N GLY A 73 7.00 -14.97 -4.80
CA GLY A 73 7.75 -15.18 -3.58
C GLY A 73 8.09 -13.92 -2.79
N VAL A 74 7.46 -12.80 -3.13
CA VAL A 74 7.68 -11.53 -2.44
C VAL A 74 6.74 -11.44 -1.24
N ALA A 75 7.30 -11.32 -0.04
CA ALA A 75 6.54 -11.30 1.21
C ALA A 75 6.47 -9.90 1.85
N THR A 76 6.77 -8.86 1.09
CA THR A 76 6.76 -7.47 1.58
C THR A 76 5.42 -7.13 2.24
N PRO A 77 5.42 -6.49 3.42
CA PRO A 77 4.18 -6.03 4.06
C PRO A 77 3.37 -5.14 3.12
N PHE A 78 2.07 -5.42 3.01
CA PHE A 78 1.17 -4.79 2.06
C PHE A 78 -0.08 -4.31 2.77
N CYS A 79 -0.42 -3.04 2.64
CA CYS A 79 -1.62 -2.46 3.22
C CYS A 79 -2.43 -1.75 2.13
N PHE A 80 -3.73 -2.02 2.07
CA PHE A 80 -4.61 -1.30 1.16
C PHE A 80 -5.01 0.05 1.71
N VAL A 81 -5.12 1.04 0.83
CA VAL A 81 -5.67 2.36 1.14
C VAL A 81 -6.73 2.65 0.10
N THR A 82 -8.01 2.54 0.46
CA THR A 82 -9.09 2.58 -0.51
C THR A 82 -10.31 3.34 0.02
N SER A 83 -11.12 3.89 -0.90
CA SER A 83 -12.39 4.53 -0.56
C SER A 83 -13.49 3.52 -0.28
N GLU A 84 -13.26 2.26 -0.65
CA GLU A 84 -14.17 1.16 -0.38
C GLU A 84 -13.56 0.28 0.71
N GLY A 85 -14.36 -0.18 1.67
CA GLY A 85 -13.84 -0.96 2.78
C GLY A 85 -14.86 -1.97 3.25
N SER A 86 -15.48 -2.71 2.30
CA SER A 86 -16.45 -3.74 2.64
C SER A 86 -15.76 -4.90 3.38
N ASP A 87 -16.56 -5.63 4.15
CA ASP A 87 -16.07 -6.82 4.86
C ASP A 87 -15.52 -7.86 3.88
N GLU A 88 -16.18 -8.00 2.72
CA GLU A 88 -15.74 -8.90 1.67
C GLU A 88 -14.35 -8.54 1.14
N MET A 89 -14.09 -7.24 0.93
CA MET A 89 -12.78 -6.77 0.49
C MET A 89 -11.72 -7.02 1.57
N ARG A 90 -12.07 -6.80 2.83
CA ARG A 90 -11.14 -7.06 3.95
C ARG A 90 -10.78 -8.54 4.04
N GLU A 91 -11.75 -9.41 3.81
CA GLU A 91 -11.52 -10.85 3.81
C GLU A 91 -10.58 -11.27 2.67
N GLN A 92 -10.81 -10.73 1.46
CA GLN A 92 -9.94 -10.98 0.32
C GLN A 92 -8.52 -10.48 0.57
N ALA A 93 -8.38 -9.30 1.14
CA ALA A 93 -7.08 -8.72 1.45
C ALA A 93 -6.30 -9.58 2.44
N THR A 94 -6.96 -10.00 3.52
CA THR A 94 -6.35 -10.84 4.54
C THR A 94 -5.94 -12.20 3.95
N ALA A 95 -6.82 -12.81 3.17
CA ALA A 95 -6.54 -14.09 2.53
C ALA A 95 -5.37 -14.03 1.57
N ALA A 96 -5.16 -12.89 0.92
CA ALA A 96 -4.04 -12.68 0.01
C ALA A 96 -2.75 -12.26 0.73
N GLY A 97 -2.80 -12.04 2.04
CA GLY A 97 -1.62 -11.75 2.85
C GLY A 97 -1.38 -10.28 3.15
N ALA A 98 -2.38 -9.41 3.00
CA ALA A 98 -2.26 -8.01 3.40
C ALA A 98 -2.25 -7.89 4.92
N ILE A 99 -1.52 -6.90 5.45
CA ILE A 99 -1.49 -6.63 6.89
C ILE A 99 -2.68 -5.80 7.34
N GLY A 100 -3.37 -5.13 6.42
CA GLY A 100 -4.54 -4.33 6.76
C GLY A 100 -5.16 -3.64 5.58
N LEU A 101 -6.23 -2.91 5.87
CA LEU A 101 -6.94 -2.08 4.90
C LEU A 101 -7.36 -0.80 5.60
N ILE A 102 -6.94 0.33 5.07
CA ILE A 102 -7.26 1.65 5.59
C ILE A 102 -8.31 2.27 4.67
N SER A 103 -9.44 2.69 5.24
CA SER A 103 -10.51 3.33 4.48
C SER A 103 -10.29 4.84 4.37
N LYS A 104 -10.54 5.40 3.19
CA LYS A 104 -10.55 6.85 2.97
C LYS A 104 -11.91 7.42 3.41
N PRO A 105 -11.96 8.58 4.03
CA PRO A 105 -10.85 9.41 4.47
C PRO A 105 -10.13 8.81 5.68
N PHE A 106 -8.83 9.09 5.81
CA PHE A 106 -8.00 8.53 6.86
C PHE A 106 -7.24 9.64 7.60
N THR A 107 -6.66 9.27 8.75
CA THR A 107 -5.85 10.17 9.58
C THR A 107 -4.43 9.62 9.71
N ALA A 108 -3.51 10.49 10.15
CA ALA A 108 -2.15 10.05 10.46
C ALA A 108 -2.16 8.96 11.56
N GLU A 109 -3.09 9.08 12.51
CA GLU A 109 -3.25 8.09 13.58
C GLU A 109 -3.67 6.73 13.04
N ALA A 110 -4.57 6.70 12.05
CA ALA A 110 -4.99 5.46 11.40
C ALA A 110 -3.79 4.77 10.71
N PHE A 111 -2.94 5.55 10.06
CA PHE A 111 -1.72 5.03 9.44
C PHE A 111 -0.75 4.48 10.49
N ALA A 112 -0.51 5.25 11.55
CA ALA A 112 0.39 4.83 12.61
C ALA A 112 -0.07 3.50 13.24
N THR A 113 -1.37 3.37 13.49
CA THR A 113 -1.94 2.15 14.05
C THR A 113 -1.82 0.97 13.09
N ALA A 114 -2.21 1.15 11.83
CA ALA A 114 -2.19 0.08 10.84
C ALA A 114 -0.77 -0.39 10.52
N LEU A 115 0.21 0.49 10.58
CA LEU A 115 1.59 0.20 10.20
C LEU A 115 2.51 -0.03 11.39
N SER A 116 1.98 -0.05 12.60
CA SER A 116 2.78 -0.16 13.82
C SER A 116 3.67 -1.42 13.84
N SER A 117 3.19 -2.53 13.29
CA SER A 117 3.96 -3.78 13.27
C SER A 117 5.14 -3.75 12.30
N VAL A 118 5.17 -2.76 11.39
CA VAL A 118 6.21 -2.66 10.36
C VAL A 118 7.24 -1.61 10.71
N VAL A 119 6.81 -0.48 11.31
CA VAL A 119 7.65 0.71 11.49
C VAL A 119 8.09 0.95 12.93
N THR A 120 7.67 0.13 13.85
CA THR A 120 8.14 0.17 15.26
C THR A 120 9.37 -0.70 15.40
N ALA A 121 10.46 -0.23 15.00
CA ALA A 121 11.68 -0.98 15.29
C ALA A 121 12.40 -0.37 16.47
#